data_7bc60e651b65e966f31dbe12e2abd06f
#
_entry.id   7bc60e651b65e966f31dbe12e2abd06f
#
_cell.length_a   1.000
_cell.length_b   1.000
_cell.length_c   1.000
_cell.angle_alpha   90.00
_cell.angle_beta   90.00
_cell.angle_gamma   90.00
#
_symmetry.space_group_name_H-M   'P 1'
#
loop_
_entity.id
_entity.type
_entity.pdbx_description
1 polymer ?
#
loop_
_entity_poly.entity_id
_entity_poly.type
_entity_poly.pdbx_seq_one_letter_code
_entity_poly.pdbx_strand_id
1 'polypeptide(L)'
;MITHPPGSGLRYPVALRGEDPVKLMMGLSGAFLAFLLTGLLAQAVLRVSWFLRGQPDFREYQSLALAYELPDGILASHLGIAGLLLFVLLIHRYWHGRKAIWVISVQPGGRWRYLLICFVVAAAVLNVVLWLMHGGNMAWQAAQPDWAIYLALILITSPLQAAAEEFFFRGYLQQAIGSLAGRSWVGVACSALVFAIFHGDQNVALFTHRLGFGLIAGTLVWATGGLEAAITVHVANNVFAFGYALFTGGVATLKATSAISWEVACSDLASFAVFGALAWWIGRRMHVATLTP
;
A
#
# COMPACT_ATOMS: atom_id res chain seq x y z
N MET A 1 11.04 28.38 -1.56
CA MET A 1 10.10 28.11 -0.45
C MET A 1 10.90 27.48 0.68
N ILE A 2 10.88 28.10 1.85
CA ILE A 2 11.59 27.62 3.05
C ILE A 2 10.84 26.40 3.57
N THR A 3 11.56 25.30 3.84
CA THR A 3 10.97 24.07 4.40
C THR A 3 11.31 23.95 5.86
N HIS A 4 10.33 23.52 6.66
CA HIS A 4 10.48 23.32 8.10
C HIS A 4 10.48 21.82 8.44
N PRO A 5 11.30 21.36 9.41
CA PRO A 5 11.18 20.02 9.96
C PRO A 5 9.86 19.88 10.75
N PRO A 6 9.42 18.65 11.06
CA PRO A 6 8.37 18.41 12.06
C PRO A 6 8.77 19.01 13.43
N GLY A 7 7.78 19.27 14.27
CA GLY A 7 8.06 19.62 15.68
C GLY A 7 8.84 18.50 16.37
N SER A 8 9.69 18.84 17.35
CA SER A 8 10.51 17.89 18.11
C SER A 8 9.66 16.97 19.01
N GLY A 9 10.08 15.74 19.20
CA GLY A 9 9.47 14.79 20.12
C GLY A 9 8.09 14.23 19.69
N LEU A 10 7.71 14.42 18.42
CA LEU A 10 6.43 13.93 17.91
C LEU A 10 6.54 12.48 17.42
N ARG A 11 5.49 11.70 17.69
CA ARG A 11 5.29 10.37 17.10
C ARG A 11 4.83 10.51 15.65
N TYR A 12 5.16 9.54 14.81
CA TYR A 12 4.87 9.57 13.38
C TYR A 12 3.41 9.91 13.04
N PRO A 13 2.35 9.30 13.65
CA PRO A 13 0.96 9.62 13.28
C PRO A 13 0.50 11.03 13.63
N VAL A 14 1.28 11.78 14.38
CA VAL A 14 1.00 13.18 14.75
C VAL A 14 2.10 14.14 14.30
N ALA A 15 2.90 13.74 13.32
CA ALA A 15 4.04 14.51 12.85
C ALA A 15 3.65 15.85 12.17
N LEU A 16 2.39 16.03 11.77
CA LEU A 16 1.83 17.30 11.29
C LEU A 16 1.20 18.15 12.40
N ARG A 17 1.37 17.78 13.69
CA ARG A 17 0.86 18.56 14.82
C ARG A 17 1.44 19.99 14.80
N GLY A 18 0.58 21.00 15.07
CA GLY A 18 0.93 22.40 14.98
C GLY A 18 0.61 23.06 13.63
N GLU A 19 0.22 22.28 12.62
CA GLU A 19 -0.35 22.81 11.40
C GLU A 19 -1.76 23.38 11.67
N ASP A 20 -2.16 24.39 10.90
CA ASP A 20 -3.51 24.95 10.93
C ASP A 20 -4.55 23.85 10.62
N PRO A 21 -5.60 23.67 11.46
CA PRO A 21 -6.65 22.69 11.22
C PRO A 21 -7.35 22.84 9.85
N VAL A 22 -7.57 24.05 9.39
CA VAL A 22 -8.18 24.32 8.07
C VAL A 22 -7.26 23.80 6.96
N LYS A 23 -5.95 24.03 7.11
CA LYS A 23 -4.94 23.54 6.17
C LYS A 23 -4.90 22.01 6.11
N LEU A 24 -5.02 21.34 7.28
CA LEU A 24 -5.11 19.88 7.35
C LEU A 24 -6.39 19.36 6.68
N MET A 25 -7.55 19.99 6.94
CA MET A 25 -8.83 19.60 6.30
C MET A 25 -8.79 19.79 4.78
N MET A 26 -8.28 20.90 4.29
CA MET A 26 -8.11 21.13 2.86
C MET A 26 -7.16 20.10 2.22
N GLY A 27 -6.09 19.74 2.92
CA GLY A 27 -5.19 18.68 2.49
C GLY A 27 -5.86 17.31 2.42
N LEU A 28 -6.72 16.96 3.40
CA LEU A 28 -7.51 15.73 3.38
C LEU A 28 -8.52 15.73 2.21
N SER A 29 -9.16 16.87 1.92
CA SER A 29 -10.03 17.01 0.74
C SER A 29 -9.25 16.82 -0.57
N GLY A 30 -8.05 17.40 -0.65
CA GLY A 30 -7.14 17.19 -1.78
C GLY A 30 -6.70 15.73 -1.92
N ALA A 31 -6.47 15.04 -0.80
CA ALA A 31 -6.16 13.61 -0.79
C ALA A 31 -7.30 12.76 -1.36
N PHE A 32 -8.53 13.05 -0.95
CA PHE A 32 -9.70 12.38 -1.52
C PHE A 32 -9.83 12.61 -3.03
N LEU A 33 -9.65 13.86 -3.47
CA LEU A 33 -9.64 14.18 -4.91
C LEU A 33 -8.51 13.46 -5.65
N ALA A 34 -7.30 13.43 -5.09
CA ALA A 34 -6.17 12.71 -5.69
C ALA A 34 -6.47 11.21 -5.85
N PHE A 35 -7.14 10.60 -4.86
CA PHE A 35 -7.58 9.21 -4.98
C PHE A 35 -8.56 9.00 -6.14
N LEU A 36 -9.54 9.88 -6.30
CA LEU A 36 -10.48 9.81 -7.44
C LEU A 36 -9.76 9.97 -8.79
N LEU A 37 -8.70 10.76 -8.84
CA LEU A 37 -7.92 11.00 -10.06
C LEU A 37 -7.06 9.78 -10.47
N THR A 38 -6.82 8.81 -9.58
CA THR A 38 -6.07 7.59 -9.92
C THR A 38 -6.72 6.82 -11.07
N GLY A 39 -8.07 6.76 -11.07
CA GLY A 39 -8.83 6.14 -12.14
C GLY A 39 -8.64 6.84 -13.50
N LEU A 40 -8.57 8.16 -13.52
CA LEU A 40 -8.32 8.92 -14.74
C LEU A 40 -6.90 8.68 -15.27
N LEU A 41 -5.92 8.59 -14.37
CA LEU A 41 -4.54 8.27 -14.75
C LEU A 41 -4.44 6.85 -15.31
N ALA A 42 -5.11 5.87 -14.70
CA ALA A 42 -5.19 4.52 -15.22
C ALA A 42 -5.83 4.49 -16.63
N GLN A 43 -6.89 5.26 -16.86
CA GLN A 43 -7.52 5.40 -18.17
C GLN A 43 -6.56 6.02 -19.22
N ALA A 44 -5.77 7.01 -18.81
CA ALA A 44 -4.76 7.60 -19.70
C ALA A 44 -3.70 6.56 -20.12
N VAL A 45 -3.23 5.74 -19.17
CA VAL A 45 -2.31 4.64 -19.46
C VAL A 45 -2.95 3.64 -20.44
N LEU A 46 -4.20 3.23 -20.22
CA LEU A 46 -4.90 2.31 -21.13
C LEU A 46 -5.07 2.90 -22.53
N ARG A 47 -5.35 4.19 -22.65
CA ARG A 47 -5.43 4.87 -23.97
C ARG A 47 -4.11 4.81 -24.71
N VAL A 48 -3.00 5.07 -24.02
CA VAL A 48 -1.66 4.99 -24.62
C VAL A 48 -1.34 3.55 -25.02
N SER A 49 -1.57 2.56 -24.16
CA SER A 49 -1.34 1.15 -24.46
C SER A 49 -2.18 0.67 -25.64
N TRP A 50 -3.47 1.03 -25.66
CA TRP A 50 -4.36 0.72 -26.79
C TRP A 50 -3.84 1.24 -28.13
N PHE A 51 -3.43 2.52 -28.15
CA PHE A 51 -2.88 3.15 -29.34
C PHE A 51 -1.59 2.45 -29.80
N LEU A 52 -0.68 2.15 -28.88
CA LEU A 52 0.59 1.49 -29.19
C LEU A 52 0.40 0.06 -29.70
N ARG A 53 -0.64 -0.63 -29.25
CA ARG A 53 -0.98 -1.99 -29.69
C ARG A 53 -1.79 -2.03 -31.00
N GLY A 54 -2.26 -0.88 -31.50
CA GLY A 54 -3.06 -0.81 -32.73
C GLY A 54 -4.38 -1.59 -32.65
N GLN A 55 -4.98 -1.70 -31.46
CA GLN A 55 -6.22 -2.44 -31.28
C GLN A 55 -7.39 -1.69 -31.91
N PRO A 56 -8.36 -2.38 -32.57
CA PRO A 56 -9.42 -1.72 -33.32
C PRO A 56 -10.49 -1.07 -32.41
N ASP A 57 -10.90 -1.72 -31.33
CA ASP A 57 -11.95 -1.24 -30.43
C ASP A 57 -11.39 -0.94 -29.03
N PHE A 58 -11.47 0.32 -28.63
CA PHE A 58 -11.01 0.73 -27.31
C PHE A 58 -11.93 0.22 -26.18
N ARG A 59 -13.23 0.08 -26.41
CA ARG A 59 -14.15 -0.35 -25.34
C ARG A 59 -13.94 -1.81 -24.98
N GLU A 60 -13.79 -2.67 -26.00
CA GLU A 60 -13.48 -4.08 -25.81
C GLU A 60 -12.11 -4.24 -25.13
N TYR A 61 -11.08 -3.60 -25.69
CA TYR A 61 -9.74 -3.60 -25.07
C TYR A 61 -9.74 -3.13 -23.62
N GLN A 62 -10.45 -2.04 -23.31
CA GLN A 62 -10.56 -1.49 -21.98
C GLN A 62 -11.23 -2.47 -21.02
N SER A 63 -12.30 -3.15 -21.44
CA SER A 63 -13.02 -4.11 -20.59
C SER A 63 -12.12 -5.30 -20.23
N LEU A 64 -11.40 -5.87 -21.19
CA LEU A 64 -10.45 -6.96 -20.98
C LEU A 64 -9.27 -6.52 -20.08
N ALA A 65 -8.74 -5.33 -20.32
CA ALA A 65 -7.64 -4.81 -19.50
C ALA A 65 -8.07 -4.56 -18.05
N LEU A 66 -9.23 -3.93 -17.81
CA LEU A 66 -9.73 -3.68 -16.45
C LEU A 66 -10.07 -4.97 -15.69
N ALA A 67 -10.42 -6.04 -16.40
CA ALA A 67 -10.60 -7.37 -15.83
C ALA A 67 -9.27 -8.10 -15.58
N TYR A 68 -8.12 -7.52 -15.94
CA TYR A 68 -6.78 -8.13 -15.92
C TYR A 68 -6.64 -9.37 -16.81
N GLU A 69 -7.45 -9.48 -17.86
CA GLU A 69 -7.28 -10.45 -18.93
C GLU A 69 -6.15 -10.05 -19.90
N LEU A 70 -5.77 -8.77 -19.88
CA LEU A 70 -4.59 -8.24 -20.55
C LEU A 70 -3.58 -7.68 -19.54
N PRO A 71 -2.25 -7.88 -19.77
CA PRO A 71 -1.21 -7.36 -18.87
C PRO A 71 -1.28 -5.84 -18.67
N ASP A 72 -1.76 -5.12 -19.68
CA ASP A 72 -1.94 -3.65 -19.63
C ASP A 72 -2.86 -3.18 -18.50
N GLY A 73 -3.76 -4.03 -18.04
CA GLY A 73 -4.64 -3.73 -16.92
C GLY A 73 -3.89 -3.60 -15.60
N ILE A 74 -2.93 -4.51 -15.34
CA ILE A 74 -2.03 -4.39 -14.18
C ILE A 74 -1.21 -3.10 -14.28
N LEU A 75 -0.58 -2.87 -15.46
CA LEU A 75 0.22 -1.66 -15.69
C LEU A 75 -0.59 -0.40 -15.39
N ALA A 76 -1.79 -0.29 -15.98
CA ALA A 76 -2.64 0.89 -15.84
C ALA A 76 -3.11 1.10 -14.40
N SER A 77 -3.59 0.05 -13.72
CA SER A 77 -4.07 0.14 -12.35
C SER A 77 -2.94 0.50 -11.38
N HIS A 78 -1.78 -0.16 -11.51
CA HIS A 78 -0.64 0.10 -10.64
C HIS A 78 -0.07 1.50 -10.85
N LEU A 79 0.09 1.97 -12.10
CA LEU A 79 0.56 3.33 -12.36
C LEU A 79 -0.48 4.38 -11.97
N GLY A 80 -1.77 4.08 -12.12
CA GLY A 80 -2.84 4.93 -11.63
C GLY A 80 -2.70 5.19 -10.12
N ILE A 81 -2.58 4.13 -9.33
CA ILE A 81 -2.39 4.21 -7.87
C ILE A 81 -1.03 4.82 -7.51
N ALA A 82 0.03 4.52 -8.28
CA ALA A 82 1.35 5.11 -8.07
C ALA A 82 1.34 6.65 -8.13
N GLY A 83 0.38 7.26 -8.84
CA GLY A 83 0.15 8.71 -8.83
C GLY A 83 -0.08 9.30 -7.43
N LEU A 84 -0.58 8.50 -6.48
CA LEU A 84 -0.74 8.94 -5.08
C LEU A 84 0.60 9.27 -4.42
N LEU A 85 1.68 8.58 -4.79
CA LEU A 85 3.02 8.90 -4.29
C LEU A 85 3.41 10.34 -4.67
N LEU A 86 3.21 10.69 -5.94
CA LEU A 86 3.49 12.05 -6.41
C LEU A 86 2.64 13.09 -5.66
N PHE A 87 1.34 12.81 -5.47
CA PHE A 87 0.47 13.68 -4.68
C PHE A 87 1.02 13.89 -3.26
N VAL A 88 1.38 12.82 -2.55
CA VAL A 88 1.90 12.90 -1.18
C VAL A 88 3.19 13.71 -1.11
N LEU A 89 4.11 13.51 -2.05
CA LEU A 89 5.36 14.28 -2.11
C LEU A 89 5.10 15.76 -2.38
N LEU A 90 4.18 16.09 -3.29
CA LEU A 90 3.81 17.46 -3.65
C LEU A 90 3.08 18.17 -2.51
N ILE A 91 2.10 17.52 -1.85
CA ILE A 91 1.35 18.13 -0.75
C ILE A 91 2.27 18.39 0.45
N HIS A 92 3.18 17.48 0.79
CA HIS A 92 4.16 17.73 1.83
C HIS A 92 5.08 18.90 1.48
N ARG A 93 5.55 18.94 0.25
CA ARG A 93 6.49 19.97 -0.20
C ARG A 93 5.87 21.35 -0.31
N TYR A 94 4.73 21.45 -0.98
CA TYR A 94 4.18 22.74 -1.40
C TYR A 94 3.03 23.22 -0.51
N TRP A 95 2.28 22.30 0.08
CA TRP A 95 1.17 22.65 0.96
C TRP A 95 1.60 22.75 2.42
N HIS A 96 2.31 21.74 2.94
CA HIS A 96 2.79 21.74 4.32
C HIS A 96 4.17 22.37 4.50
N GLY A 97 4.87 22.74 3.43
CA GLY A 97 6.22 23.35 3.52
C GLY A 97 7.27 22.41 4.11
N ARG A 98 7.11 21.08 3.96
CA ARG A 98 8.01 20.07 4.52
C ARG A 98 8.76 19.33 3.43
N LYS A 99 10.00 18.93 3.70
CA LYS A 99 10.73 18.07 2.78
C LYS A 99 10.08 16.69 2.72
N ALA A 100 9.97 16.10 1.52
CA ALA A 100 9.39 14.77 1.29
C ALA A 100 10.05 13.65 2.10
N ILE A 101 11.33 13.80 2.45
CA ILE A 101 12.08 12.83 3.28
C ILE A 101 11.46 12.60 4.66
N TRP A 102 10.64 13.52 5.19
CA TRP A 102 9.94 13.37 6.47
C TRP A 102 8.66 12.53 6.37
N VAL A 103 8.23 12.18 5.14
CA VAL A 103 7.11 11.25 4.95
C VAL A 103 7.53 9.81 5.23
N ILE A 104 8.78 9.45 4.91
CA ILE A 104 9.25 8.07 5.04
C ILE A 104 9.39 7.68 6.52
N SER A 105 9.96 8.58 7.34
CA SER A 105 10.14 8.30 8.77
C SER A 105 10.25 9.57 9.61
N VAL A 106 10.20 9.44 10.94
CA VAL A 106 10.47 10.52 11.90
C VAL A 106 11.92 11.02 11.85
N GLN A 107 12.82 10.29 11.20
CA GLN A 107 14.16 10.75 10.82
C GLN A 107 14.17 11.14 9.34
N PRO A 108 14.97 12.13 8.92
CA PRO A 108 15.04 12.48 7.51
C PRO A 108 15.69 11.36 6.69
N GLY A 109 14.92 10.83 5.73
CA GLY A 109 15.35 9.76 4.84
C GLY A 109 14.87 8.37 5.23
N GLY A 110 15.14 7.39 4.36
CA GLY A 110 14.76 6.01 4.55
C GLY A 110 15.84 5.22 5.32
N ARG A 111 15.39 4.32 6.18
CA ARG A 111 16.25 3.39 6.94
C ARG A 111 16.44 2.11 6.14
N TRP A 112 17.23 2.17 5.06
CA TRP A 112 17.36 1.12 4.04
C TRP A 112 17.75 -0.27 4.57
N ARG A 113 18.64 -0.33 5.57
CA ARG A 113 19.02 -1.61 6.21
C ARG A 113 17.83 -2.23 6.93
N TYR A 114 17.04 -1.43 7.64
CA TYR A 114 15.82 -1.89 8.31
C TYR A 114 14.78 -2.34 7.28
N LEU A 115 14.54 -1.57 6.22
CA LEU A 115 13.65 -1.93 5.12
C LEU A 115 14.02 -3.28 4.50
N LEU A 116 15.28 -3.47 4.11
CA LEU A 116 15.73 -4.72 3.48
C LEU A 116 15.58 -5.94 4.40
N ILE A 117 15.91 -5.81 5.69
CA ILE A 117 15.70 -6.89 6.65
C ILE A 117 14.21 -7.20 6.80
N CYS A 118 13.36 -6.16 6.94
CA CYS A 118 11.91 -6.34 7.02
C CYS A 118 11.35 -7.00 5.75
N PHE A 119 11.87 -6.67 4.56
CA PHE A 119 11.42 -7.30 3.32
C PHE A 119 11.71 -8.81 3.30
N VAL A 120 12.91 -9.23 3.69
CA VAL A 120 13.27 -10.65 3.79
C VAL A 120 12.39 -11.36 4.82
N VAL A 121 12.16 -10.74 5.97
CA VAL A 121 11.29 -11.30 7.02
C VAL A 121 9.84 -11.39 6.56
N ALA A 122 9.31 -10.35 5.89
CA ALA A 122 7.97 -10.38 5.31
C ALA A 122 7.83 -11.51 4.29
N ALA A 123 8.76 -11.61 3.35
CA ALA A 123 8.78 -12.68 2.35
C ALA A 123 8.78 -14.08 3.01
N ALA A 124 9.63 -14.27 4.03
CA ALA A 124 9.70 -15.55 4.73
C ALA A 124 8.41 -15.86 5.50
N VAL A 125 7.91 -14.94 6.32
CA VAL A 125 6.74 -15.16 7.19
C VAL A 125 5.49 -15.41 6.37
N LEU A 126 5.21 -14.57 5.36
CA LEU A 126 4.01 -14.71 4.54
C LEU A 126 4.01 -16.05 3.78
N ASN A 127 5.15 -16.43 3.20
CA ASN A 127 5.23 -17.70 2.46
C ASN A 127 5.20 -18.91 3.40
N VAL A 128 5.88 -18.87 4.54
CA VAL A 128 5.84 -19.99 5.51
C VAL A 128 4.40 -20.21 5.99
N VAL A 129 3.68 -19.17 6.37
CA VAL A 129 2.29 -19.31 6.81
C VAL A 129 1.39 -19.80 5.66
N LEU A 130 1.52 -19.23 4.47
CA LEU A 130 0.78 -19.68 3.29
C LEU A 130 0.98 -21.18 3.02
N TRP A 131 2.23 -21.65 3.01
CA TRP A 131 2.55 -23.03 2.74
C TRP A 131 2.13 -23.99 3.87
N LEU A 132 2.20 -23.57 5.12
CA LEU A 132 1.73 -24.37 6.25
C LEU A 132 0.20 -24.52 6.26
N MET A 133 -0.52 -23.48 5.88
CA MET A 133 -1.99 -23.48 5.91
C MET A 133 -2.61 -24.04 4.62
N HIS A 134 -2.01 -23.78 3.47
CA HIS A 134 -2.63 -24.04 2.17
C HIS A 134 -1.77 -24.81 1.18
N GLY A 135 -0.48 -25.04 1.47
CA GLY A 135 0.47 -25.59 0.49
C GLY A 135 0.09 -26.93 -0.11
N GLY A 136 -0.55 -27.80 0.69
CA GLY A 136 -1.07 -29.10 0.20
C GLY A 136 -2.34 -29.02 -0.65
N ASN A 137 -3.05 -27.89 -0.62
CA ASN A 137 -4.34 -27.68 -1.26
C ASN A 137 -4.29 -26.62 -2.39
N MET A 138 -3.11 -26.13 -2.73
CA MET A 138 -2.97 -25.16 -3.83
C MET A 138 -3.25 -25.86 -5.16
N ALA A 139 -4.26 -25.36 -5.88
CA ALA A 139 -4.65 -25.90 -7.19
C ALA A 139 -3.67 -25.41 -8.28
N TRP A 140 -2.46 -25.98 -8.29
CA TRP A 140 -1.44 -25.65 -9.29
C TRP A 140 -1.92 -25.99 -10.70
N GLN A 141 -1.74 -25.05 -11.61
CA GLN A 141 -2.11 -25.15 -13.02
C GLN A 141 -0.91 -24.77 -13.91
N ALA A 142 -1.04 -25.02 -15.21
CA ALA A 142 -0.12 -24.44 -16.18
C ALA A 142 -0.16 -22.91 -16.05
N ALA A 143 0.99 -22.28 -16.28
CA ALA A 143 1.09 -20.83 -16.24
C ALA A 143 0.07 -20.19 -17.21
N GLN A 144 -0.59 -19.12 -16.77
CA GLN A 144 -1.51 -18.40 -17.65
C GLN A 144 -0.78 -17.86 -18.90
N PRO A 145 -1.50 -17.62 -20.01
CA PRO A 145 -0.91 -16.94 -21.18
C PRO A 145 -0.19 -15.65 -20.78
N ASP A 146 0.90 -15.34 -21.45
CA ASP A 146 1.71 -14.14 -21.21
C ASP A 146 2.26 -13.99 -19.77
N TRP A 147 2.33 -15.07 -19.00
CA TRP A 147 2.78 -15.06 -17.61
C TRP A 147 4.09 -14.33 -17.37
N ALA A 148 5.04 -14.40 -18.30
CA ALA A 148 6.34 -13.73 -18.17
C ALA A 148 6.19 -12.19 -18.22
N ILE A 149 5.28 -11.68 -19.07
CA ILE A 149 4.97 -10.25 -19.15
C ILE A 149 4.27 -9.81 -17.86
N TYR A 150 3.27 -10.59 -17.40
CA TYR A 150 2.61 -10.33 -16.11
C TYR A 150 3.60 -10.32 -14.97
N LEU A 151 4.49 -11.32 -14.88
CA LEU A 151 5.49 -11.40 -13.81
C LEU A 151 6.43 -10.19 -13.85
N ALA A 152 6.92 -9.78 -15.02
CA ALA A 152 7.76 -8.60 -15.15
C ALA A 152 7.03 -7.34 -14.66
N LEU A 153 5.77 -7.14 -15.06
CA LEU A 153 4.96 -6.02 -14.61
C LEU A 153 4.70 -6.08 -13.10
N ILE A 154 4.38 -7.24 -12.55
CA ILE A 154 4.18 -7.42 -11.10
C ILE A 154 5.44 -7.03 -10.34
N LEU A 155 6.59 -7.54 -10.73
CA LEU A 155 7.86 -7.27 -10.03
C LEU A 155 8.28 -5.79 -10.09
N ILE A 156 7.92 -5.07 -11.15
CA ILE A 156 8.28 -3.65 -11.32
C ILE A 156 7.22 -2.73 -10.71
N THR A 157 5.94 -2.99 -10.98
CA THR A 157 4.88 -2.02 -10.68
C THR A 157 4.17 -2.27 -9.36
N SER A 158 4.07 -3.53 -8.86
CA SER A 158 3.46 -3.80 -7.55
C SER A 158 4.22 -3.17 -6.39
N PRO A 159 5.58 -3.19 -6.34
CA PRO A 159 6.30 -2.47 -5.30
C PRO A 159 6.02 -0.97 -5.30
N LEU A 160 5.93 -0.36 -6.47
CA LEU A 160 5.62 1.06 -6.61
C LEU A 160 4.19 1.37 -6.17
N GLN A 161 3.22 0.56 -6.60
CA GLN A 161 1.82 0.68 -6.22
C GLN A 161 1.63 0.53 -4.70
N ALA A 162 2.18 -0.54 -4.10
CA ALA A 162 2.07 -0.79 -2.66
C ALA A 162 2.76 0.32 -1.84
N ALA A 163 3.93 0.78 -2.26
CA ALA A 163 4.60 1.92 -1.61
C ALA A 163 3.73 3.19 -1.70
N ALA A 164 3.13 3.49 -2.87
CA ALA A 164 2.27 4.65 -3.06
C ALA A 164 1.06 4.62 -2.12
N GLU A 165 0.44 3.46 -1.92
CA GLU A 165 -0.63 3.29 -0.95
C GLU A 165 -0.15 3.52 0.49
N GLU A 166 1.01 2.98 0.88
CA GLU A 166 1.55 3.22 2.22
C GLU A 166 1.89 4.71 2.44
N PHE A 167 2.48 5.38 1.45
CA PHE A 167 2.71 6.83 1.50
C PHE A 167 1.41 7.61 1.64
N PHE A 168 0.35 7.19 0.95
CA PHE A 168 -0.94 7.87 0.98
C PHE A 168 -1.68 7.61 2.30
N PHE A 169 -1.93 6.35 2.64
CA PHE A 169 -2.74 6.00 3.82
C PHE A 169 -1.98 6.24 5.13
N ARG A 170 -0.74 5.75 5.25
CA ARG A 170 0.05 5.85 6.49
C ARG A 170 0.93 7.09 6.49
N GLY A 171 1.48 7.46 5.34
CA GLY A 171 2.33 8.62 5.18
C GLY A 171 1.58 9.94 5.26
N TYR A 172 0.36 10.03 4.73
CA TYR A 172 -0.40 11.27 4.71
C TYR A 172 -1.68 11.22 5.55
N LEU A 173 -2.66 10.36 5.21
CA LEU A 173 -3.94 10.35 5.91
C LEU A 173 -3.78 10.11 7.41
N GLN A 174 -2.99 9.11 7.80
CA GLN A 174 -2.74 8.81 9.21
C GLN A 174 -2.12 9.99 9.95
N GLN A 175 -1.15 10.70 9.34
CA GLN A 175 -0.54 11.88 9.94
C GLN A 175 -1.51 13.06 10.02
N ALA A 176 -2.24 13.36 8.95
CA ALA A 176 -3.16 14.50 8.91
C ALA A 176 -4.32 14.30 9.90
N ILE A 177 -4.96 13.13 9.90
CA ILE A 177 -6.07 12.79 10.81
C ILE A 177 -5.59 12.72 12.26
N GLY A 178 -4.46 12.05 12.51
CA GLY A 178 -3.87 11.93 13.84
C GLY A 178 -3.47 13.27 14.43
N SER A 179 -2.92 14.16 13.60
CA SER A 179 -2.54 15.53 14.01
C SER A 179 -3.76 16.41 14.27
N LEU A 180 -4.79 16.33 13.43
CA LEU A 180 -6.06 17.05 13.61
C LEU A 180 -6.77 16.62 14.89
N ALA A 181 -6.84 15.32 15.17
CA ALA A 181 -7.43 14.76 16.38
C ALA A 181 -6.53 14.90 17.62
N GLY A 182 -5.25 15.23 17.45
CA GLY A 182 -4.25 15.26 18.51
C GLY A 182 -3.92 13.89 19.12
N ARG A 183 -4.31 12.78 18.45
CA ARG A 183 -4.21 11.40 18.99
C ARG A 183 -3.73 10.43 17.91
N SER A 184 -2.61 9.76 18.15
CA SER A 184 -2.01 8.79 17.20
C SER A 184 -2.97 7.65 16.83
N TRP A 185 -3.69 7.08 17.78
CA TRP A 185 -4.60 5.95 17.53
C TRP A 185 -5.78 6.31 16.61
N VAL A 186 -6.26 7.58 16.66
CA VAL A 186 -7.33 8.06 15.77
C VAL A 186 -6.83 8.07 14.32
N GLY A 187 -5.60 8.56 14.11
CA GLY A 187 -4.97 8.51 12.79
C GLY A 187 -4.86 7.09 12.25
N VAL A 188 -4.41 6.14 13.09
CA VAL A 188 -4.30 4.71 12.73
C VAL A 188 -5.67 4.13 12.37
N ALA A 189 -6.67 4.27 13.25
CA ALA A 189 -7.98 3.66 13.08
C ALA A 189 -8.72 4.22 11.85
N CYS A 190 -8.76 5.55 11.71
CA CYS A 190 -9.46 6.19 10.59
C CYS A 190 -8.76 5.90 9.25
N SER A 191 -7.43 5.95 9.20
CA SER A 191 -6.70 5.61 7.98
C SER A 191 -6.90 4.14 7.57
N ALA A 192 -6.92 3.21 8.52
CA ALA A 192 -7.21 1.80 8.26
C ALA A 192 -8.63 1.58 7.76
N LEU A 193 -9.61 2.29 8.32
CA LEU A 193 -11.00 2.22 7.88
C LEU A 193 -11.17 2.74 6.45
N VAL A 194 -10.57 3.89 6.14
CA VAL A 194 -10.60 4.47 4.78
C VAL A 194 -9.93 3.51 3.79
N PHE A 195 -8.79 2.93 4.16
CA PHE A 195 -8.11 1.91 3.35
C PHE A 195 -9.03 0.73 3.01
N ALA A 196 -9.73 0.17 4.01
CA ALA A 196 -10.66 -0.95 3.79
C ALA A 196 -11.84 -0.55 2.89
N ILE A 197 -12.45 0.62 3.11
CA ILE A 197 -13.60 1.11 2.32
C ILE A 197 -13.19 1.37 0.86
N PHE A 198 -12.02 1.92 0.61
CA PHE A 198 -11.57 2.28 -0.75
C PHE A 198 -11.24 1.06 -1.64
N HIS A 199 -11.29 -0.14 -1.09
CA HIS A 199 -11.14 -1.37 -1.89
C HIS A 199 -12.42 -1.84 -2.59
N GLY A 200 -13.54 -1.16 -2.41
CA GLY A 200 -14.79 -1.43 -3.13
C GLY A 200 -15.58 -2.62 -2.60
N ASP A 201 -16.18 -3.39 -3.51
CA ASP A 201 -17.06 -4.50 -3.17
C ASP A 201 -16.31 -5.65 -2.49
N GLN A 202 -16.84 -6.09 -1.33
CA GLN A 202 -16.19 -7.08 -0.50
C GLN A 202 -17.16 -7.70 0.53
N ASN A 203 -17.00 -9.01 0.80
CA ASN A 203 -17.72 -9.63 1.91
C ASN A 203 -17.11 -9.21 3.26
N VAL A 204 -17.80 -9.54 4.36
CA VAL A 204 -17.37 -9.14 5.73
C VAL A 204 -15.98 -9.70 6.08
N ALA A 205 -15.64 -10.91 5.65
CA ALA A 205 -14.33 -11.50 5.91
C ALA A 205 -13.20 -10.73 5.19
N LEU A 206 -13.40 -10.38 3.92
CA LEU A 206 -12.43 -9.60 3.14
C LEU A 206 -12.31 -8.14 3.65
N PHE A 207 -13.44 -7.53 4.06
CA PHE A 207 -13.40 -6.22 4.72
C PHE A 207 -12.59 -6.27 6.03
N THR A 208 -12.82 -7.29 6.86
CA THR A 208 -12.08 -7.48 8.11
C THR A 208 -10.60 -7.74 7.87
N HIS A 209 -10.26 -8.51 6.84
CA HIS A 209 -8.88 -8.72 6.40
C HIS A 209 -8.20 -7.39 6.04
N ARG A 210 -8.81 -6.56 5.19
CA ARG A 210 -8.27 -5.26 4.76
C ARG A 210 -8.17 -4.26 5.91
N LEU A 211 -9.20 -4.20 6.75
CA LEU A 211 -9.19 -3.36 7.96
C LEU A 211 -8.10 -3.81 8.93
N GLY A 212 -7.99 -5.11 9.17
CA GLY A 212 -6.97 -5.70 10.06
C GLY A 212 -5.55 -5.45 9.55
N PHE A 213 -5.31 -5.66 8.25
CA PHE A 213 -4.04 -5.27 7.61
C PHE A 213 -3.77 -3.77 7.83
N GLY A 214 -4.77 -2.92 7.61
CA GLY A 214 -4.69 -1.47 7.82
C GLY A 214 -4.28 -1.08 9.23
N LEU A 215 -4.89 -1.72 10.23
CA LEU A 215 -4.60 -1.51 11.65
C LEU A 215 -3.21 -2.01 12.04
N ILE A 216 -2.80 -3.18 11.56
CA ILE A 216 -1.46 -3.75 11.82
C ILE A 216 -0.39 -2.84 11.20
N ALA A 217 -0.52 -2.49 9.92
CA ALA A 217 0.43 -1.64 9.23
C ALA A 217 0.52 -0.24 9.86
N GLY A 218 -0.64 0.39 10.17
CA GLY A 218 -0.68 1.71 10.82
C GLY A 218 -0.08 1.70 12.22
N THR A 219 -0.33 0.64 13.00
CA THR A 219 0.26 0.47 14.34
C THR A 219 1.77 0.24 14.24
N LEU A 220 2.22 -0.55 13.25
CA LEU A 220 3.63 -0.81 13.01
C LEU A 220 4.37 0.48 12.62
N VAL A 221 3.80 1.29 11.74
CA VAL A 221 4.32 2.62 11.39
C VAL A 221 4.42 3.52 12.63
N TRP A 222 3.43 3.51 13.48
CA TRP A 222 3.46 4.25 14.75
C TRP A 222 4.56 3.72 15.69
N ALA A 223 4.67 2.41 15.85
CA ALA A 223 5.60 1.77 16.77
C ALA A 223 7.07 1.87 16.34
N THR A 224 7.33 1.96 15.03
CA THR A 224 8.68 2.03 14.45
C THR A 224 9.06 3.42 13.94
N GLY A 225 8.11 4.35 13.92
CA GLY A 225 8.34 5.74 13.49
C GLY A 225 8.59 5.90 11.99
N GLY A 226 8.09 5.00 11.14
CA GLY A 226 8.26 5.14 9.68
C GLY A 226 7.60 4.04 8.86
N LEU A 227 7.56 4.23 7.56
CA LEU A 227 6.82 3.43 6.59
C LEU A 227 7.51 2.12 6.20
N GLU A 228 8.80 1.95 6.49
CA GLU A 228 9.64 0.90 5.89
C GLU A 228 9.07 -0.51 6.08
N ALA A 229 8.66 -0.85 7.30
CA ALA A 229 8.12 -2.19 7.57
C ALA A 229 6.72 -2.37 6.96
N ALA A 230 5.87 -1.34 6.97
CA ALA A 230 4.55 -1.41 6.32
C ALA A 230 4.67 -1.56 4.81
N ILE A 231 5.57 -0.79 4.17
CA ILE A 231 5.86 -0.93 2.73
C ILE A 231 6.30 -2.36 2.42
N THR A 232 7.22 -2.93 3.20
CA THR A 232 7.76 -4.25 2.88
C THR A 232 6.76 -5.38 2.98
N VAL A 233 5.88 -5.38 3.98
CA VAL A 233 4.83 -6.41 4.09
C VAL A 233 3.77 -6.24 3.01
N HIS A 234 3.41 -5.01 2.64
CA HIS A 234 2.46 -4.74 1.57
C HIS A 234 3.02 -5.16 0.21
N VAL A 235 4.27 -4.79 -0.09
CA VAL A 235 4.97 -5.23 -1.31
C VAL A 235 5.05 -6.75 -1.38
N ALA A 236 5.50 -7.40 -0.32
CA ALA A 236 5.59 -8.86 -0.28
C ALA A 236 4.21 -9.51 -0.50
N ASN A 237 3.18 -9.05 0.20
CA ASN A 237 1.82 -9.53 0.01
C ASN A 237 1.36 -9.46 -1.45
N ASN A 238 1.49 -8.29 -2.08
CA ASN A 238 1.00 -8.08 -3.45
C ASN A 238 1.83 -8.88 -4.46
N VAL A 239 3.16 -8.84 -4.36
CA VAL A 239 4.04 -9.57 -5.29
C VAL A 239 3.78 -11.08 -5.21
N PHE A 240 3.64 -11.65 -4.01
CA PHE A 240 3.37 -13.08 -3.88
C PHE A 240 1.94 -13.44 -4.27
N ALA A 241 0.92 -12.66 -3.88
CA ALA A 241 -0.47 -12.91 -4.26
C ALA A 241 -0.64 -12.93 -5.78
N PHE A 242 -0.16 -11.91 -6.49
CA PHE A 242 -0.18 -11.88 -7.95
C PHE A 242 0.73 -12.95 -8.57
N GLY A 243 1.92 -13.19 -8.00
CA GLY A 243 2.86 -14.19 -8.47
C GLY A 243 2.27 -15.61 -8.41
N TYR A 244 1.65 -15.99 -7.30
CA TYR A 244 0.95 -17.29 -7.19
C TYR A 244 -0.25 -17.38 -8.11
N ALA A 245 -1.02 -16.31 -8.27
CA ALA A 245 -2.17 -16.30 -9.18
C ALA A 245 -1.80 -16.70 -10.61
N LEU A 246 -0.59 -16.38 -11.09
CA LEU A 246 -0.12 -16.78 -12.42
C LEU A 246 -0.13 -18.30 -12.64
N PHE A 247 -0.08 -19.08 -11.56
CA PHE A 247 0.04 -20.54 -11.60
C PHE A 247 -1.10 -21.28 -10.86
N THR A 248 -2.13 -20.55 -10.38
CA THR A 248 -3.22 -21.16 -9.58
C THR A 248 -4.63 -20.83 -10.06
N GLY A 249 -4.84 -19.82 -10.85
CA GLY A 249 -6.19 -19.46 -11.30
C GLY A 249 -6.23 -18.22 -12.19
N GLY A 250 -5.07 -17.59 -12.38
CA GLY A 250 -4.92 -16.39 -13.17
C GLY A 250 -5.16 -15.10 -12.38
N VAL A 251 -4.51 -14.04 -12.82
CA VAL A 251 -4.61 -12.71 -12.18
C VAL A 251 -5.98 -12.06 -12.35
N ALA A 252 -6.73 -12.41 -13.40
CA ALA A 252 -8.11 -11.96 -13.59
C ALA A 252 -9.03 -12.50 -12.48
N THR A 253 -8.89 -13.77 -12.12
CA THR A 253 -9.61 -14.38 -11.00
C THR A 253 -9.27 -13.71 -9.67
N LEU A 254 -7.99 -13.45 -9.41
CA LEU A 254 -7.56 -12.72 -8.23
C LEU A 254 -8.18 -11.30 -8.20
N LYS A 255 -8.17 -10.60 -9.33
CA LYS A 255 -8.76 -9.25 -9.45
C LYS A 255 -10.28 -9.25 -9.18
N ALA A 256 -10.98 -10.26 -9.63
CA ALA A 256 -12.44 -10.39 -9.47
C ALA A 256 -12.86 -10.84 -8.05
N THR A 257 -11.90 -11.17 -7.16
CA THR A 257 -12.20 -11.64 -5.81
C THR A 257 -12.85 -10.53 -4.97
N SER A 258 -14.14 -10.71 -4.66
CA SER A 258 -14.92 -9.87 -3.75
C SER A 258 -15.26 -10.58 -2.43
N ALA A 259 -14.93 -11.86 -2.29
CA ALA A 259 -15.21 -12.66 -1.11
C ALA A 259 -14.07 -13.64 -0.79
N ILE A 260 -13.75 -13.77 0.49
CA ILE A 260 -12.86 -14.81 1.03
C ILE A 260 -13.53 -15.51 2.21
N SER A 261 -13.00 -16.68 2.60
CA SER A 261 -13.41 -17.34 3.82
C SER A 261 -12.81 -16.69 5.05
N TRP A 262 -13.43 -16.91 6.22
CA TRP A 262 -12.84 -16.48 7.49
C TRP A 262 -11.51 -17.17 7.80
N GLU A 263 -11.33 -18.40 7.35
CA GLU A 263 -10.08 -19.14 7.48
C GLU A 263 -8.93 -18.41 6.79
N VAL A 264 -9.12 -17.98 5.54
CA VAL A 264 -8.14 -17.20 4.78
C VAL A 264 -7.90 -15.85 5.47
N ALA A 265 -8.97 -15.13 5.86
CA ALA A 265 -8.82 -13.85 6.53
C ALA A 265 -8.01 -13.96 7.83
N CYS A 266 -8.30 -14.96 8.67
CA CYS A 266 -7.62 -15.17 9.94
C CYS A 266 -6.16 -15.59 9.76
N SER A 267 -5.88 -16.50 8.81
CA SER A 267 -4.50 -16.95 8.54
C SER A 267 -3.62 -15.81 8.04
N ASP A 268 -4.13 -14.98 7.12
CA ASP A 268 -3.40 -13.83 6.60
C ASP A 268 -3.16 -12.79 7.69
N LEU A 269 -4.20 -12.46 8.48
CA LEU A 269 -4.05 -11.53 9.60
C LEU A 269 -3.06 -12.03 10.66
N ALA A 270 -3.04 -13.33 10.94
CA ALA A 270 -2.05 -13.94 11.82
C ALA A 270 -0.63 -13.77 11.25
N SER A 271 -0.44 -13.98 9.94
CA SER A 271 0.85 -13.79 9.28
C SER A 271 1.33 -12.33 9.37
N PHE A 272 0.44 -11.38 9.12
CA PHE A 272 0.75 -9.95 9.25
C PHE A 272 1.07 -9.55 10.69
N ALA A 273 0.37 -10.12 11.69
CA ALA A 273 0.64 -9.88 13.10
C ALA A 273 1.99 -10.45 13.52
N VAL A 274 2.34 -11.67 13.12
CA VAL A 274 3.65 -12.29 13.36
C VAL A 274 4.75 -11.46 12.73
N PHE A 275 4.59 -11.08 11.44
CA PHE A 275 5.54 -10.18 10.80
C PHE A 275 5.67 -8.85 11.56
N GLY A 276 4.55 -8.23 11.94
CA GLY A 276 4.53 -6.96 12.68
C GLY A 276 5.31 -7.03 13.99
N ALA A 277 5.12 -8.12 14.75
CA ALA A 277 5.87 -8.36 16.00
C ALA A 277 7.37 -8.50 15.75
N LEU A 278 7.76 -9.27 14.72
CA LEU A 278 9.18 -9.44 14.34
C LEU A 278 9.79 -8.13 13.84
N ALA A 279 9.10 -7.39 12.98
CA ALA A 279 9.59 -6.11 12.46
C ALA A 279 9.75 -5.07 13.58
N TRP A 280 8.80 -5.01 14.51
CA TRP A 280 8.93 -4.16 15.70
C TRP A 280 10.13 -4.57 16.57
N TRP A 281 10.30 -5.87 16.84
CA TRP A 281 11.43 -6.38 17.61
C TRP A 281 12.77 -6.05 16.95
N ILE A 282 12.88 -6.27 15.62
CA ILE A 282 14.07 -5.92 14.83
C ILE A 282 14.33 -4.41 14.91
N GLY A 283 13.29 -3.59 14.73
CA GLY A 283 13.40 -2.14 14.85
C GLY A 283 13.96 -1.69 16.22
N ARG A 284 13.49 -2.35 17.30
CA ARG A 284 14.02 -2.12 18.65
C ARG A 284 15.49 -2.50 18.78
N ARG A 285 15.90 -3.64 18.21
CA ARG A 285 17.30 -4.09 18.19
C ARG A 285 18.21 -3.21 17.35
N MET A 286 17.69 -2.62 16.30
CA MET A 286 18.40 -1.68 15.44
C MET A 286 18.34 -0.22 15.94
N HIS A 287 17.68 0.03 17.06
CA HIS A 287 17.51 1.37 17.64
C HIS A 287 16.90 2.38 16.66
N VAL A 288 15.91 1.94 15.85
CA VAL A 288 15.23 2.88 14.94
C VAL A 288 14.52 3.97 15.73
N ALA A 289 14.65 5.22 15.30
CA ALA A 289 13.97 6.34 15.95
C ALA A 289 12.45 6.22 15.82
N THR A 290 11.74 6.55 16.90
CA THR A 290 10.28 6.51 16.99
C THR A 290 9.66 7.88 17.24
N LEU A 291 10.51 8.88 17.45
CA LEU A 291 10.14 10.29 17.66
C LEU A 291 10.95 11.18 16.71
N THR A 292 10.37 12.31 16.34
CA THR A 292 11.06 13.37 15.60
C THR A 292 12.16 13.98 16.46
N PRO A 293 13.30 14.42 15.87
CA PRO A 293 14.42 15.03 16.57
C PRO A 293 14.09 16.35 17.25
#